data_5aa278562ccbf84c40bc81135d389569
#
_entry.id   5aa278562ccbf84c40bc81135d389569
#
_cell.length_a   1.000
_cell.length_b   1.000
_cell.length_c   1.000
_cell.angle_alpha   90.00
_cell.angle_beta   90.00
_cell.angle_gamma   90.00
#
_symmetry.space_group_name_H-M   'P 1'
#
loop_
_entity.id
_entity.type
_entity.pdbx_description
1 polymer ?
#
loop_
_entity_poly.entity_id
_entity_poly.type
_entity_poly.pdbx_seq_one_letter_code
_entity_poly.pdbx_strand_id
1 'polypeptide(L)'
;MANFQTVEVKTDLLIVGGGFSACGAATEAAYWAKKHNLKVTLVDKAALDRSGAVAMGLSAINQYLGIRDGANTCEDYVRYVRQDLMGVSREDLVYNIARHVDSTVHLFEKWGLKIWLDEKGKYVHEGRWQLMINGESYKILIAEAAKNALKEAGGEVFERIFIVEPLVENNKIVGAVGFSTREEKFYVFKAKAVMCTMGGAVHVFRPRSVGEGFGRSWYPPFNTGSSAYFTIKAGAEMTCQEVRFIPVRFKDAYGPVGAWFLLFKSRAVSSVGGEYMAVRKAELENWKPYGLAKPIPANLRNYLGMLDVEAGLGPLYMETSEAIGKIADQFKDDPKAFKKKMKELESEAWEDFLDMTISQAHLWAAQNVKPEEKHSEIAACEPYFIGSHSGASGAWVSGPEDLATPYKWGYCNMTTVEGLFAAGDASGASSHKFSSGSHAEGRIAGKAAIKYIVEKGQEPKIDNAKIEALKAKILAPLARYDQYKGLTTDPAINPNYLLWRQFMDRLQKIMDEYAGGVTAAFKTSKPNLERALELFVYLKEDSEKLGASDIYSLERCWENIHRMWQGEAHIRTILFREETRWPGYYFRADTPKMDDKNWLCFVNCKWDPAADKWDLMKKDIWTMPGV
;
A
#
# COMPACT_ATOMS: atom_id res chain seq x y z
N MET A 1 -20.50 -25.00 -18.15
CA MET A 1 -19.50 -24.67 -17.13
C MET A 1 -18.16 -24.52 -17.83
N ALA A 2 -17.48 -23.41 -17.63
CA ALA A 2 -16.12 -23.24 -18.15
C ALA A 2 -15.23 -24.37 -17.60
N ASN A 3 -14.57 -25.11 -18.49
CA ASN A 3 -13.81 -26.31 -18.10
C ASN A 3 -12.38 -25.93 -17.72
N PHE A 4 -12.20 -25.24 -16.58
CA PHE A 4 -10.90 -24.83 -16.09
C PHE A 4 -10.01 -26.06 -15.80
N GLN A 5 -8.94 -26.19 -16.57
CA GLN A 5 -7.91 -27.21 -16.32
C GLN A 5 -7.20 -26.90 -14.99
N THR A 6 -7.13 -27.90 -14.09
CA THR A 6 -6.35 -27.76 -12.86
C THR A 6 -4.87 -27.99 -13.12
N VAL A 7 -4.04 -27.06 -12.69
CA VAL A 7 -2.55 -27.12 -12.75
C VAL A 7 -2.01 -27.13 -11.33
N GLU A 8 -1.34 -28.20 -10.96
CA GLU A 8 -0.64 -28.29 -9.66
C GLU A 8 0.82 -27.88 -9.79
N VAL A 9 1.26 -27.03 -8.87
CA VAL A 9 2.66 -26.59 -8.76
C VAL A 9 3.16 -26.87 -7.35
N LYS A 10 4.29 -27.58 -7.26
CA LYS A 10 4.99 -27.84 -5.99
C LYS A 10 6.21 -26.95 -5.86
N THR A 11 6.38 -26.32 -4.71
CA THR A 11 7.52 -25.45 -4.42
C THR A 11 7.82 -25.48 -2.92
N ASP A 12 9.02 -25.08 -2.51
CA ASP A 12 9.35 -24.94 -1.10
C ASP A 12 8.87 -23.60 -0.55
N LEU A 13 9.16 -22.49 -1.26
CA LEU A 13 8.68 -21.16 -0.96
C LEU A 13 7.83 -20.63 -2.11
N LEU A 14 6.59 -20.24 -1.82
CA LEU A 14 5.73 -19.51 -2.74
C LEU A 14 5.70 -18.02 -2.35
N ILE A 15 6.15 -17.15 -3.25
CA ILE A 15 6.05 -15.68 -3.12
C ILE A 15 4.86 -15.21 -3.93
N VAL A 16 3.87 -14.58 -3.28
CA VAL A 16 2.64 -14.11 -3.92
C VAL A 16 2.64 -12.59 -4.02
N GLY A 17 2.61 -12.09 -5.25
CA GLY A 17 2.76 -10.68 -5.61
C GLY A 17 4.08 -10.41 -6.29
N GLY A 18 4.13 -9.38 -7.15
CA GLY A 18 5.30 -9.05 -7.97
C GLY A 18 5.86 -7.63 -7.73
N GLY A 19 5.48 -6.97 -6.62
CA GLY A 19 5.98 -5.65 -6.25
C GLY A 19 7.42 -5.66 -5.75
N PHE A 20 7.88 -4.52 -5.20
CA PHE A 20 9.26 -4.37 -4.72
C PHE A 20 9.60 -5.34 -3.58
N SER A 21 8.69 -5.55 -2.63
CA SER A 21 8.90 -6.52 -1.55
C SER A 21 9.03 -7.94 -2.06
N ALA A 22 8.23 -8.32 -3.07
CA ALA A 22 8.34 -9.62 -3.73
C ALA A 22 9.68 -9.81 -4.44
N CYS A 23 10.13 -8.79 -5.18
CA CYS A 23 11.43 -8.84 -5.86
C CYS A 23 12.59 -8.95 -4.86
N GLY A 24 12.51 -8.22 -3.73
CA GLY A 24 13.48 -8.34 -2.64
C GLY A 24 13.49 -9.74 -2.02
N ALA A 25 12.31 -10.27 -1.74
CA ALA A 25 12.15 -11.63 -1.21
C ALA A 25 12.70 -12.67 -2.19
N ALA A 26 12.36 -12.57 -3.47
CA ALA A 26 12.82 -13.49 -4.51
C ALA A 26 14.34 -13.49 -4.65
N THR A 27 14.96 -12.30 -4.69
CA THR A 27 16.40 -12.16 -4.83
C THR A 27 17.15 -12.79 -3.66
N GLU A 28 16.75 -12.49 -2.44
CA GLU A 28 17.41 -13.00 -1.23
C GLU A 28 17.10 -14.50 -1.03
N ALA A 29 15.82 -14.89 -1.18
CA ALA A 29 15.43 -16.29 -1.05
C ALA A 29 16.11 -17.18 -2.08
N ALA A 30 16.25 -16.76 -3.33
CA ALA A 30 16.94 -17.51 -4.37
C ALA A 30 18.42 -17.80 -4.00
N TYR A 31 19.11 -16.79 -3.45
CA TYR A 31 20.48 -16.96 -2.97
C TYR A 31 20.63 -18.05 -1.91
N TRP A 32 19.73 -18.06 -0.90
CA TRP A 32 19.76 -19.05 0.17
C TRP A 32 19.19 -20.39 -0.26
N ALA A 33 18.13 -20.41 -1.08
CA ALA A 33 17.52 -21.63 -1.61
C ALA A 33 18.51 -22.47 -2.43
N LYS A 34 19.34 -21.82 -3.26
CA LYS A 34 20.40 -22.49 -4.03
C LYS A 34 21.37 -23.27 -3.14
N LYS A 35 21.69 -22.76 -1.93
CA LYS A 35 22.59 -23.43 -0.98
C LYS A 35 21.96 -24.65 -0.32
N HIS A 36 20.63 -24.72 -0.26
CA HIS A 36 19.89 -25.79 0.40
C HIS A 36 19.11 -26.68 -0.58
N ASN A 37 19.33 -26.48 -1.89
CA ASN A 37 18.61 -27.19 -2.95
C ASN A 37 17.08 -27.09 -2.82
N LEU A 38 16.59 -25.88 -2.52
CA LEU A 38 15.18 -25.57 -2.38
C LEU A 38 14.65 -24.84 -3.62
N LYS A 39 13.37 -25.05 -3.93
CA LYS A 39 12.69 -24.39 -5.03
C LYS A 39 11.91 -23.16 -4.55
N VAL A 40 12.11 -22.02 -5.21
CA VAL A 40 11.35 -20.78 -4.96
C VAL A 40 10.50 -20.47 -6.19
N THR A 41 9.22 -20.21 -5.97
CA THR A 41 8.27 -19.81 -7.02
C THR A 41 7.68 -18.46 -6.69
N LEU A 42 7.72 -17.54 -7.66
CA LEU A 42 7.06 -16.24 -7.58
C LEU A 42 5.84 -16.24 -8.50
N VAL A 43 4.70 -15.76 -7.99
CA VAL A 43 3.45 -15.65 -8.75
C VAL A 43 2.86 -14.25 -8.67
N ASP A 44 2.45 -13.68 -9.81
CA ASP A 44 1.78 -12.38 -9.89
C ASP A 44 0.61 -12.40 -10.88
N LYS A 45 -0.43 -11.61 -10.60
CA LYS A 45 -1.58 -11.44 -11.50
C LYS A 45 -1.28 -10.55 -12.71
N ALA A 46 -0.19 -9.76 -12.67
CA ALA A 46 0.28 -8.90 -13.75
C ALA A 46 1.55 -9.46 -14.41
N ALA A 47 2.18 -8.69 -15.28
CA ALA A 47 3.56 -8.90 -15.69
C ALA A 47 4.50 -8.36 -14.62
N LEU A 48 5.52 -9.10 -14.25
CA LEU A 48 6.43 -8.74 -13.17
C LEU A 48 7.11 -7.39 -13.38
N ASP A 49 7.46 -7.08 -14.63
CA ASP A 49 8.16 -5.83 -15.01
C ASP A 49 7.34 -4.57 -14.72
N ARG A 50 6.02 -4.70 -14.67
CA ARG A 50 5.08 -3.59 -14.46
C ARG A 50 4.09 -3.87 -13.33
N SER A 51 4.48 -4.66 -12.34
CA SER A 51 3.68 -5.00 -11.18
C SER A 51 4.04 -4.13 -9.97
N GLY A 52 3.05 -3.80 -9.14
CA GLY A 52 3.21 -3.05 -7.91
C GLY A 52 3.20 -1.53 -8.06
N ALA A 53 3.37 -0.84 -6.94
CA ALA A 53 3.23 0.61 -6.83
C ALA A 53 4.28 1.40 -7.63
N VAL A 54 5.46 0.84 -7.84
CA VAL A 54 6.57 1.47 -8.57
C VAL A 54 6.59 1.05 -10.05
N ALA A 55 5.46 0.58 -10.58
CA ALA A 55 5.37 0.05 -11.93
C ALA A 55 5.69 1.07 -13.04
N MET A 56 5.43 2.34 -12.77
CA MET A 56 5.65 3.45 -13.70
C MET A 56 7.01 4.14 -13.52
N GLY A 57 7.76 3.83 -12.47
CA GLY A 57 8.98 4.51 -12.08
C GLY A 57 8.78 5.45 -10.90
N LEU A 58 9.82 6.10 -10.46
CA LEU A 58 9.86 7.14 -9.43
C LEU A 58 11.05 8.05 -9.69
N SER A 59 10.92 9.34 -9.42
CA SER A 59 12.02 10.31 -9.47
C SER A 59 13.01 10.20 -8.31
N ALA A 60 12.64 9.52 -7.23
CA ALA A 60 13.47 9.40 -6.03
C ALA A 60 13.32 8.06 -5.32
N ILE A 61 14.40 7.62 -4.67
CA ILE A 61 14.38 6.59 -3.63
C ILE A 61 14.07 7.28 -2.31
N ASN A 62 12.94 6.96 -1.69
CA ASN A 62 12.44 7.72 -0.53
C ASN A 62 13.05 7.31 0.81
N GLN A 63 13.85 6.26 0.86
CA GLN A 63 14.53 5.83 2.07
C GLN A 63 15.97 5.38 1.77
N TYR A 64 16.90 6.23 2.17
CA TYR A 64 18.33 5.98 2.24
C TYR A 64 18.89 6.76 3.43
N LEU A 65 19.67 6.11 4.28
CA LEU A 65 20.14 6.72 5.54
C LEU A 65 21.55 7.31 5.44
N GLY A 66 22.39 6.75 4.58
CA GLY A 66 23.81 7.14 4.50
C GLY A 66 24.57 6.79 5.78
N ILE A 67 24.29 5.62 6.39
CA ILE A 67 24.86 5.20 7.68
C ILE A 67 26.39 5.17 7.62
N ARG A 68 26.96 4.69 6.53
CA ARG A 68 28.42 4.59 6.35
C ARG A 68 29.11 5.96 6.30
N ASP A 69 28.40 6.96 5.81
CA ASP A 69 28.88 8.33 5.68
C ASP A 69 28.61 9.16 6.94
N GLY A 70 27.99 8.56 7.97
CA GLY A 70 27.62 9.24 9.21
C GLY A 70 26.52 10.28 9.06
N ALA A 71 25.74 10.23 7.95
CA ALA A 71 24.69 11.21 7.69
C ALA A 71 23.50 11.04 8.63
N ASN A 72 23.10 9.80 8.90
CA ASN A 72 21.99 9.46 9.80
C ASN A 72 22.28 8.13 10.51
N THR A 73 21.48 7.86 11.56
CA THR A 73 21.46 6.58 12.27
C THR A 73 20.13 5.84 12.07
N CYS A 74 20.10 4.55 12.38
CA CYS A 74 18.84 3.78 12.39
C CYS A 74 17.86 4.35 13.42
N GLU A 75 18.37 4.81 14.57
CA GLU A 75 17.61 5.42 15.65
C GLU A 75 16.95 6.73 15.22
N ASP A 76 17.62 7.54 14.39
CA ASP A 76 17.02 8.73 13.79
C ASP A 76 15.79 8.39 12.97
N TYR A 77 15.87 7.30 12.21
CA TYR A 77 14.76 6.86 11.39
C TYR A 77 13.60 6.30 12.23
N VAL A 78 13.89 5.55 13.27
CA VAL A 78 12.89 5.07 14.23
C VAL A 78 12.16 6.25 14.88
N ARG A 79 12.91 7.26 15.36
CA ARG A 79 12.31 8.49 15.93
C ARG A 79 11.38 9.20 14.94
N TYR A 80 11.80 9.31 13.68
CA TYR A 80 10.98 9.91 12.62
C TYR A 80 9.67 9.15 12.41
N VAL A 81 9.72 7.83 12.26
CA VAL A 81 8.52 7.00 12.04
C VAL A 81 7.60 7.02 13.27
N ARG A 82 8.18 6.94 14.48
CA ARG A 82 7.42 7.08 15.73
C ARG A 82 6.62 8.40 15.77
N GLN A 83 7.26 9.50 15.38
CA GLN A 83 6.61 10.83 15.37
C GLN A 83 5.51 10.91 14.32
N ASP A 84 5.75 10.45 13.11
CA ASP A 84 4.76 10.53 12.03
C ASP A 84 3.53 9.65 12.30
N LEU A 85 3.72 8.50 12.94
CA LEU A 85 2.64 7.61 13.39
C LEU A 85 2.07 7.96 14.78
N MET A 86 2.45 9.10 15.34
CA MET A 86 1.96 9.59 16.64
C MET A 86 2.04 8.53 17.75
N GLY A 87 3.21 7.87 17.84
CA GLY A 87 3.56 6.91 18.89
C GLY A 87 3.20 5.45 18.59
N VAL A 88 2.39 5.16 17.59
CA VAL A 88 1.93 3.79 17.28
C VAL A 88 2.79 3.18 16.16
N SER A 89 3.96 2.69 16.51
CA SER A 89 4.92 2.10 15.56
C SER A 89 5.61 0.87 16.12
N ARG A 90 5.83 -0.16 15.29
CA ARG A 90 6.68 -1.33 15.55
C ARG A 90 8.14 -0.95 15.30
N GLU A 91 8.74 -0.35 16.31
CA GLU A 91 10.11 0.19 16.24
C GLU A 91 11.16 -0.88 15.95
N ASP A 92 10.94 -2.08 16.41
CA ASP A 92 11.78 -3.24 16.11
C ASP A 92 11.83 -3.56 14.61
N LEU A 93 10.68 -3.51 13.93
CA LEU A 93 10.61 -3.73 12.48
C LEU A 93 11.20 -2.54 11.71
N VAL A 94 10.87 -1.31 12.12
CA VAL A 94 11.42 -0.09 11.50
C VAL A 94 12.94 -0.06 11.61
N TYR A 95 13.49 -0.37 12.78
CA TYR A 95 14.94 -0.45 12.99
C TYR A 95 15.58 -1.54 12.13
N ASN A 96 14.92 -2.70 12.05
CA ASN A 96 15.41 -3.81 11.23
C ASN A 96 15.47 -3.45 9.74
N ILE A 97 14.47 -2.74 9.23
CA ILE A 97 14.47 -2.24 7.86
C ILE A 97 15.57 -1.18 7.67
N ALA A 98 15.67 -0.23 8.59
CA ALA A 98 16.64 0.87 8.54
C ALA A 98 18.09 0.38 8.40
N ARG A 99 18.50 -0.65 9.15
CA ARG A 99 19.87 -1.20 9.06
C ARG A 99 20.17 -1.98 7.78
N HIS A 100 19.14 -2.28 6.96
CA HIS A 100 19.29 -3.02 5.70
C HIS A 100 19.02 -2.18 4.44
N VAL A 101 18.44 -0.99 4.57
CA VAL A 101 17.99 -0.20 3.42
C VAL A 101 19.14 0.32 2.57
N ASP A 102 20.23 0.81 3.16
CA ASP A 102 21.37 1.33 2.40
C ASP A 102 22.02 0.25 1.55
N SER A 103 22.21 -0.96 2.13
CA SER A 103 22.72 -2.10 1.37
C SER A 103 21.80 -2.51 0.22
N THR A 104 20.51 -2.29 0.37
CA THR A 104 19.50 -2.53 -0.68
C THR A 104 19.64 -1.52 -1.82
N VAL A 105 19.83 -0.24 -1.52
CA VAL A 105 20.04 0.82 -2.52
C VAL A 105 21.32 0.57 -3.31
N HIS A 106 22.39 0.14 -2.66
CA HIS A 106 23.63 -0.23 -3.36
C HIS A 106 23.47 -1.46 -4.28
N LEU A 107 22.54 -2.38 -3.99
CA LEU A 107 22.19 -3.43 -4.94
C LEU A 107 21.49 -2.87 -6.17
N PHE A 108 20.60 -1.90 -6.01
CA PHE A 108 19.92 -1.25 -7.14
C PHE A 108 20.93 -0.56 -8.08
N GLU A 109 21.89 0.16 -7.50
CA GLU A 109 22.97 0.78 -8.25
C GLU A 109 23.81 -0.28 -8.99
N LYS A 110 24.17 -1.38 -8.33
CA LYS A 110 24.87 -2.50 -8.92
C LYS A 110 24.11 -3.13 -10.08
N TRP A 111 22.79 -3.15 -10.05
CA TRP A 111 21.93 -3.65 -11.12
C TRP A 111 21.70 -2.64 -12.24
N GLY A 112 22.25 -1.42 -12.11
CA GLY A 112 22.27 -0.41 -13.17
C GLY A 112 21.31 0.77 -12.96
N LEU A 113 20.69 0.90 -11.78
CA LEU A 113 19.89 2.09 -11.48
C LEU A 113 20.80 3.33 -11.43
N LYS A 114 20.44 4.35 -12.19
CA LYS A 114 21.15 5.64 -12.20
C LYS A 114 20.74 6.49 -11.02
N ILE A 115 21.63 6.61 -10.04
CA ILE A 115 21.49 7.54 -8.91
C ILE A 115 22.27 8.82 -9.28
N TRP A 116 21.67 9.98 -9.04
CA TRP A 116 22.30 11.25 -9.37
C TRP A 116 23.49 11.53 -8.45
N LEU A 117 24.57 12.02 -9.06
CA LEU A 117 25.78 12.41 -8.36
C LEU A 117 26.03 13.91 -8.55
N ASP A 118 26.48 14.57 -7.48
CA ASP A 118 26.95 15.93 -7.53
C ASP A 118 28.36 16.04 -8.18
N GLU A 119 28.87 17.26 -8.33
CA GLU A 119 30.20 17.53 -8.91
C GLU A 119 31.36 16.86 -8.14
N LYS A 120 31.11 16.47 -6.89
CA LYS A 120 32.08 15.78 -6.01
C LYS A 120 31.88 14.26 -5.99
N GLY A 121 30.98 13.73 -6.83
CA GLY A 121 30.66 12.30 -6.89
C GLY A 121 29.86 11.78 -5.71
N LYS A 122 29.18 12.64 -4.94
CA LYS A 122 28.27 12.24 -3.87
C LYS A 122 26.85 12.17 -4.37
N TYR A 123 26.03 11.32 -3.75
CA TYR A 123 24.62 11.23 -4.06
C TYR A 123 23.89 12.56 -3.87
N VAL A 124 23.05 12.92 -4.82
CA VAL A 124 22.17 14.08 -4.72
C VAL A 124 20.98 13.72 -3.84
N HIS A 125 20.82 14.46 -2.76
CA HIS A 125 19.74 14.29 -1.80
C HIS A 125 18.65 15.34 -1.99
N GLU A 126 17.41 14.89 -1.85
CA GLU A 126 16.27 15.77 -1.67
C GLU A 126 15.65 15.49 -0.30
N GLY A 127 15.69 16.49 0.59
CA GLY A 127 15.33 16.27 2.00
C GLY A 127 16.34 15.36 2.73
N ARG A 128 15.89 14.74 3.82
CA ARG A 128 16.80 13.98 4.71
C ARG A 128 17.03 12.53 4.25
N TRP A 129 16.03 11.91 3.63
CA TRP A 129 16.00 10.46 3.38
C TRP A 129 15.97 10.08 1.91
N GLN A 130 15.86 11.04 1.00
CA GLN A 130 15.62 10.77 -0.42
C GLN A 130 16.88 10.91 -1.25
N LEU A 131 17.04 10.01 -2.23
CA LEU A 131 18.06 10.09 -3.27
C LEU A 131 17.39 10.31 -4.62
N MET A 132 17.91 11.23 -5.42
CA MET A 132 17.42 11.48 -6.78
C MET A 132 17.93 10.40 -7.74
N ILE A 133 17.04 9.93 -8.62
CA ILE A 133 17.32 8.86 -9.57
C ILE A 133 16.68 9.15 -10.94
N ASN A 134 17.18 8.46 -11.98
CA ASN A 134 16.45 8.30 -13.23
C ASN A 134 15.58 7.04 -13.10
N GLY A 135 14.32 7.24 -12.73
CA GLY A 135 13.48 6.18 -12.20
C GLY A 135 12.58 5.45 -13.18
N GLU A 136 12.57 5.81 -14.47
CA GLU A 136 11.73 5.16 -15.50
C GLU A 136 11.97 3.65 -15.61
N SER A 137 13.23 3.25 -15.51
CA SER A 137 13.67 1.85 -15.55
C SER A 137 13.67 1.16 -14.19
N TYR A 138 13.36 1.87 -13.11
CA TYR A 138 13.53 1.39 -11.74
C TYR A 138 12.84 0.05 -11.50
N LYS A 139 11.56 -0.06 -11.83
CA LYS A 139 10.83 -1.32 -11.65
C LYS A 139 11.35 -2.44 -12.55
N ILE A 140 11.69 -2.15 -13.79
CA ILE A 140 12.18 -3.12 -14.76
C ILE A 140 13.49 -3.74 -14.27
N LEU A 141 14.44 -2.92 -13.84
CA LEU A 141 15.73 -3.37 -13.31
C LEU A 141 15.58 -4.31 -12.11
N ILE A 142 14.71 -3.94 -11.17
CA ILE A 142 14.46 -4.75 -9.98
C ILE A 142 13.76 -6.07 -10.33
N ALA A 143 12.82 -6.04 -11.28
CA ALA A 143 12.15 -7.25 -11.74
C ALA A 143 13.11 -8.20 -12.46
N GLU A 144 13.96 -7.68 -13.34
CA GLU A 144 14.98 -8.48 -14.04
C GLU A 144 15.99 -9.09 -13.07
N ALA A 145 16.43 -8.35 -12.04
CA ALA A 145 17.30 -8.88 -11.01
C ALA A 145 16.65 -10.07 -10.28
N ALA A 146 15.36 -9.95 -9.93
CA ALA A 146 14.62 -11.03 -9.29
C ALA A 146 14.43 -12.25 -10.21
N LYS A 147 14.05 -12.03 -11.47
CA LYS A 147 13.92 -13.10 -12.49
C LYS A 147 15.24 -13.87 -12.68
N ASN A 148 16.34 -13.13 -12.82
CA ASN A 148 17.67 -13.72 -13.00
C ASN A 148 18.09 -14.53 -11.77
N ALA A 149 17.90 -14.00 -10.56
CA ALA A 149 18.20 -14.70 -9.32
C ALA A 149 17.41 -16.01 -9.17
N LEU A 150 16.10 -15.98 -9.47
CA LEU A 150 15.26 -17.18 -9.46
C LEU A 150 15.73 -18.20 -10.50
N LYS A 151 15.95 -17.77 -11.74
CA LYS A 151 16.44 -18.64 -12.82
C LYS A 151 17.76 -19.34 -12.47
N GLU A 152 18.71 -18.61 -11.91
CA GLU A 152 20.00 -19.16 -11.47
C GLU A 152 19.89 -20.16 -10.32
N ALA A 153 18.85 -20.04 -9.51
CA ALA A 153 18.54 -20.95 -8.39
C ALA A 153 17.60 -22.10 -8.79
N GLY A 154 17.20 -22.22 -10.06
CA GLY A 154 16.22 -23.22 -10.50
C GLY A 154 14.78 -22.93 -10.08
N GLY A 155 14.49 -21.69 -9.71
CA GLY A 155 13.15 -21.22 -9.37
C GLY A 155 12.31 -20.86 -10.59
N GLU A 156 11.05 -20.53 -10.36
CA GLU A 156 10.07 -20.25 -11.41
C GLU A 156 9.31 -18.94 -11.16
N VAL A 157 8.89 -18.28 -12.25
CA VAL A 157 8.02 -17.12 -12.22
C VAL A 157 6.74 -17.42 -13.01
N PHE A 158 5.59 -17.25 -12.36
CA PHE A 158 4.26 -17.35 -12.96
C PHE A 158 3.64 -15.98 -13.04
N GLU A 159 3.48 -15.45 -14.22
CA GLU A 159 2.79 -14.20 -14.50
C GLU A 159 1.33 -14.45 -14.91
N ARG A 160 0.48 -13.44 -14.72
CA ARG A 160 -0.95 -13.51 -15.09
C ARG A 160 -1.73 -14.57 -14.33
N ILE A 161 -1.33 -14.86 -13.09
CA ILE A 161 -2.04 -15.76 -12.18
C ILE A 161 -2.52 -14.96 -10.96
N PHE A 162 -3.82 -14.87 -10.82
CA PHE A 162 -4.45 -14.22 -9.66
C PHE A 162 -4.64 -15.25 -8.54
N ILE A 163 -3.88 -15.10 -7.46
CA ILE A 163 -4.05 -15.89 -6.24
C ILE A 163 -5.23 -15.33 -5.46
N VAL A 164 -6.19 -16.20 -5.12
CA VAL A 164 -7.46 -15.82 -4.50
C VAL A 164 -7.52 -16.27 -3.04
N GLU A 165 -7.24 -17.53 -2.75
CA GLU A 165 -7.45 -18.10 -1.41
C GLU A 165 -6.18 -18.76 -0.86
N PRO A 166 -5.88 -18.59 0.46
CA PRO A 166 -4.84 -19.37 1.13
C PRO A 166 -5.30 -20.81 1.34
N LEU A 167 -4.35 -21.73 1.35
CA LEU A 167 -4.55 -23.10 1.82
C LEU A 167 -3.92 -23.23 3.20
N VAL A 168 -4.75 -23.46 4.21
CA VAL A 168 -4.34 -23.53 5.62
C VAL A 168 -4.84 -24.85 6.23
N GLU A 169 -3.96 -25.55 6.92
CA GLU A 169 -4.25 -26.77 7.69
C GLU A 169 -3.65 -26.64 9.10
N ASN A 170 -4.48 -26.78 10.12
CA ASN A 170 -4.05 -26.74 11.53
C ASN A 170 -3.20 -25.48 11.88
N ASN A 171 -3.68 -24.28 11.50
CA ASN A 171 -3.00 -22.99 11.69
C ASN A 171 -1.61 -22.90 11.01
N LYS A 172 -1.38 -23.70 9.97
CA LYS A 172 -0.18 -23.67 9.14
C LYS A 172 -0.55 -23.45 7.68
N ILE A 173 0.15 -22.54 7.03
CA ILE A 173 -0.01 -22.35 5.58
C ILE A 173 0.61 -23.56 4.85
N VAL A 174 -0.11 -24.07 3.85
CA VAL A 174 0.32 -25.21 3.04
C VAL A 174 0.27 -24.93 1.54
N GLY A 175 -0.08 -23.70 1.18
CA GLY A 175 -0.12 -23.26 -0.21
C GLY A 175 -1.15 -22.17 -0.47
N ALA A 176 -1.55 -22.06 -1.73
CA ALA A 176 -2.55 -21.11 -2.20
C ALA A 176 -3.22 -21.60 -3.49
N VAL A 177 -4.42 -21.09 -3.78
CA VAL A 177 -5.12 -21.37 -5.04
C VAL A 177 -5.50 -20.07 -5.75
N GLY A 178 -5.61 -20.16 -7.07
CA GLY A 178 -5.99 -19.05 -7.91
C GLY A 178 -6.29 -19.49 -9.34
N PHE A 179 -6.39 -18.55 -10.25
CA PHE A 179 -6.67 -18.82 -11.65
C PHE A 179 -5.86 -17.90 -12.58
N SER A 180 -5.66 -18.34 -13.82
CA SER A 180 -5.06 -17.49 -14.84
C SER A 180 -6.00 -16.36 -15.25
N THR A 181 -5.47 -15.13 -15.35
CA THR A 181 -6.21 -13.97 -15.86
C THR A 181 -6.34 -13.96 -17.39
N ARG A 182 -5.79 -15.00 -18.08
CA ARG A 182 -5.75 -15.10 -19.54
C ARG A 182 -6.30 -16.41 -20.11
N GLU A 183 -6.25 -17.49 -19.33
CA GLU A 183 -6.57 -18.83 -19.79
C GLU A 183 -7.53 -19.51 -18.81
N GLU A 184 -8.31 -20.48 -19.28
CA GLU A 184 -9.17 -21.31 -18.43
C GLU A 184 -8.35 -22.34 -17.63
N LYS A 185 -7.46 -21.84 -16.76
CA LYS A 185 -6.63 -22.64 -15.87
C LYS A 185 -6.82 -22.25 -14.43
N PHE A 186 -7.02 -23.24 -13.58
CA PHE A 186 -7.06 -23.12 -12.13
C PHE A 186 -5.75 -23.65 -11.54
N TYR A 187 -5.09 -22.87 -10.73
CA TYR A 187 -3.79 -23.19 -10.16
C TYR A 187 -3.88 -23.56 -8.69
N VAL A 188 -3.18 -24.64 -8.32
CA VAL A 188 -2.99 -25.11 -6.96
C VAL A 188 -1.50 -25.11 -6.66
N PHE A 189 -1.05 -24.15 -5.87
CA PHE A 189 0.33 -24.09 -5.39
C PHE A 189 0.41 -24.77 -4.04
N LYS A 190 1.22 -25.84 -3.95
CA LYS A 190 1.55 -26.56 -2.71
C LYS A 190 2.92 -26.10 -2.24
N ALA A 191 3.04 -25.52 -1.04
CA ALA A 191 4.27 -24.90 -0.56
C ALA A 191 4.51 -25.15 0.93
N LYS A 192 5.79 -25.26 1.32
CA LYS A 192 6.19 -25.38 2.74
C LYS A 192 6.06 -24.07 3.50
N ALA A 193 6.21 -22.95 2.79
CA ALA A 193 5.97 -21.60 3.28
C ALA A 193 5.40 -20.72 2.16
N VAL A 194 4.64 -19.69 2.54
CA VAL A 194 4.08 -18.70 1.63
C VAL A 194 4.43 -17.29 2.11
N MET A 195 4.86 -16.44 1.18
CA MET A 195 5.11 -15.03 1.45
C MET A 195 4.04 -14.16 0.80
N CYS A 196 3.29 -13.41 1.59
CA CYS A 196 2.29 -12.45 1.15
C CYS A 196 2.97 -11.11 0.87
N THR A 197 2.97 -10.68 -0.40
CA THR A 197 3.57 -9.43 -0.88
C THR A 197 2.68 -8.73 -1.93
N MET A 198 1.35 -8.91 -1.83
CA MET A 198 0.37 -8.46 -2.82
C MET A 198 -0.01 -6.98 -2.69
N GLY A 199 0.76 -6.18 -1.95
CA GLY A 199 0.53 -4.74 -1.80
C GLY A 199 -0.66 -4.37 -0.91
N GLY A 200 -1.08 -3.10 -0.98
CA GLY A 200 -2.17 -2.54 -0.20
C GLY A 200 -3.53 -2.58 -0.89
N ALA A 201 -4.41 -1.61 -0.57
CA ALA A 201 -5.74 -1.52 -1.16
C ALA A 201 -6.10 -0.09 -1.55
N VAL A 202 -6.65 0.04 -2.75
CA VAL A 202 -7.28 1.25 -3.28
C VAL A 202 -8.69 0.94 -3.77
N HIS A 203 -9.49 1.96 -4.03
CA HIS A 203 -10.89 1.82 -4.48
C HIS A 203 -11.79 1.08 -3.49
N VAL A 204 -11.42 1.03 -2.21
CA VAL A 204 -12.31 0.62 -1.12
C VAL A 204 -13.29 1.75 -0.82
N PHE A 205 -12.84 2.99 -0.90
CA PHE A 205 -13.64 4.20 -0.83
C PHE A 205 -13.95 4.73 -2.23
N ARG A 206 -15.01 5.55 -2.31
CA ARG A 206 -15.34 6.24 -3.56
C ARG A 206 -14.23 7.22 -3.92
N PRO A 207 -13.71 7.18 -5.16
CA PRO A 207 -12.75 8.16 -5.63
C PRO A 207 -13.30 9.58 -5.56
N ARG A 208 -12.42 10.57 -5.30
CA ARG A 208 -12.83 11.98 -5.28
C ARG A 208 -13.38 12.42 -6.64
N SER A 209 -12.75 12.01 -7.72
CA SER A 209 -13.22 12.29 -9.08
C SER A 209 -14.29 11.29 -9.49
N VAL A 210 -15.54 11.62 -9.18
CA VAL A 210 -16.72 10.80 -9.51
C VAL A 210 -16.90 10.71 -11.03
N GLY A 211 -17.22 9.51 -11.52
CA GLY A 211 -17.42 9.22 -12.95
C GLY A 211 -16.14 8.82 -13.69
N GLU A 212 -14.99 9.07 -13.13
CA GLU A 212 -13.68 8.76 -13.72
C GLU A 212 -12.87 7.79 -12.85
N GLY A 213 -13.47 7.31 -11.76
CA GLY A 213 -12.81 6.73 -10.62
C GLY A 213 -11.98 5.49 -10.90
N PHE A 214 -12.50 4.54 -11.67
CA PHE A 214 -11.74 3.32 -11.94
C PHE A 214 -10.60 3.59 -12.91
N GLY A 215 -9.38 3.49 -12.42
CA GLY A 215 -8.16 3.79 -13.18
C GLY A 215 -7.57 5.17 -12.88
N ARG A 216 -8.29 6.09 -12.21
CA ARG A 216 -7.75 7.34 -11.69
C ARG A 216 -7.47 7.21 -10.21
N SER A 217 -6.27 6.84 -9.88
CA SER A 217 -5.78 6.71 -8.52
C SER A 217 -4.30 7.04 -8.52
N TRP A 218 -3.84 7.74 -7.50
CA TRP A 218 -2.42 7.93 -7.28
C TRP A 218 -1.67 6.62 -7.08
N TYR A 219 -2.34 5.62 -6.50
CA TYR A 219 -1.79 4.29 -6.29
C TYR A 219 -2.41 3.31 -7.29
N PRO A 220 -1.70 2.27 -7.74
CA PRO A 220 -2.21 1.39 -8.79
C PRO A 220 -3.60 0.82 -8.49
N PRO A 221 -4.58 0.96 -9.39
CA PRO A 221 -5.97 0.56 -9.14
C PRO A 221 -6.15 -0.94 -8.93
N PHE A 222 -5.14 -1.72 -9.30
CA PHE A 222 -5.13 -3.18 -9.15
C PHE A 222 -4.54 -3.67 -7.81
N ASN A 223 -4.16 -2.76 -6.91
CA ASN A 223 -3.94 -3.06 -5.50
C ASN A 223 -5.30 -3.12 -4.80
N THR A 224 -5.80 -4.29 -4.53
CA THR A 224 -7.21 -4.55 -4.26
C THR A 224 -7.48 -5.10 -2.86
N GLY A 225 -6.51 -4.97 -1.94
CA GLY A 225 -6.63 -5.54 -0.59
C GLY A 225 -6.39 -7.04 -0.54
N SER A 226 -5.77 -7.60 -1.58
CA SER A 226 -5.50 -9.04 -1.62
C SER A 226 -4.61 -9.51 -0.48
N SER A 227 -3.64 -8.69 -0.04
CA SER A 227 -2.84 -9.02 1.16
C SER A 227 -3.69 -9.15 2.41
N ALA A 228 -4.58 -8.18 2.65
CA ALA A 228 -5.45 -8.21 3.82
C ALA A 228 -6.42 -9.40 3.75
N TYR A 229 -7.10 -9.59 2.62
CA TYR A 229 -7.99 -10.71 2.43
C TYR A 229 -7.29 -12.05 2.70
N PHE A 230 -6.14 -12.27 2.06
CA PHE A 230 -5.39 -13.52 2.16
C PHE A 230 -4.94 -13.83 3.60
N THR A 231 -4.42 -12.83 4.30
CA THR A 231 -3.97 -12.99 5.68
C THR A 231 -5.13 -13.15 6.66
N ILE A 232 -6.23 -12.40 6.48
CA ILE A 232 -7.46 -12.55 7.27
C ILE A 232 -8.05 -13.96 7.06
N LYS A 233 -8.17 -14.41 5.80
CA LYS A 233 -8.71 -15.74 5.48
C LYS A 233 -7.81 -16.89 5.96
N ALA A 234 -6.52 -16.65 6.06
CA ALA A 234 -5.59 -17.58 6.69
C ALA A 234 -5.76 -17.66 8.23
N GLY A 235 -6.47 -16.72 8.85
CA GLY A 235 -6.63 -16.65 10.31
C GLY A 235 -5.48 -15.92 11.02
N ALA A 236 -4.69 -15.12 10.30
CA ALA A 236 -3.63 -14.31 10.88
C ALA A 236 -4.17 -13.07 11.61
N GLU A 237 -3.47 -12.63 12.64
CA GLU A 237 -3.73 -11.32 13.24
C GLU A 237 -3.33 -10.20 12.27
N MET A 238 -4.21 -9.20 12.15
CA MET A 238 -3.98 -7.94 11.46
C MET A 238 -3.76 -6.83 12.47
N THR A 239 -3.04 -5.79 12.08
CA THR A 239 -2.75 -4.63 12.95
C THR A 239 -2.98 -3.31 12.25
N CYS A 240 -3.29 -2.27 13.02
CA CYS A 240 -3.42 -0.90 12.55
C CYS A 240 -4.35 -0.74 11.33
N GLN A 241 -5.41 -1.55 11.23
CA GLN A 241 -6.33 -1.46 10.10
C GLN A 241 -7.09 -0.13 10.06
N GLU A 242 -7.14 0.61 11.15
CA GLU A 242 -7.66 1.97 11.23
C GLU A 242 -6.72 3.03 10.65
N VAL A 243 -5.42 2.77 10.52
CA VAL A 243 -4.41 3.72 10.05
C VAL A 243 -4.30 3.68 8.53
N ARG A 244 -5.30 4.23 7.87
CA ARG A 244 -5.32 4.46 6.43
C ARG A 244 -4.47 5.68 6.05
N PHE A 245 -4.17 5.84 4.78
CA PHE A 245 -3.43 6.97 4.24
C PHE A 245 -4.33 7.82 3.34
N ILE A 246 -4.29 9.14 3.51
CA ILE A 246 -4.98 10.10 2.65
C ILE A 246 -3.94 11.03 2.06
N PRO A 247 -3.56 10.86 0.79
CA PRO A 247 -2.63 11.77 0.14
C PRO A 247 -3.33 13.07 -0.29
N VAL A 248 -2.63 14.20 -0.14
CA VAL A 248 -2.97 15.42 -0.87
C VAL A 248 -2.28 15.37 -2.22
N ARG A 249 -3.02 15.61 -3.30
CA ARG A 249 -2.54 15.52 -4.69
C ARG A 249 -3.12 16.65 -5.53
N PHE A 250 -2.55 16.88 -6.71
CA PHE A 250 -3.19 17.72 -7.71
C PHE A 250 -4.54 17.11 -8.06
N LYS A 251 -5.57 17.94 -8.05
CA LYS A 251 -6.95 17.52 -8.25
C LYS A 251 -7.14 16.91 -9.64
N ASP A 252 -8.07 15.98 -9.73
CA ASP A 252 -8.58 15.32 -10.92
C ASP A 252 -7.64 14.30 -11.60
N ALA A 253 -6.32 14.43 -11.45
CA ALA A 253 -5.39 13.44 -12.00
C ALA A 253 -4.45 12.82 -10.96
N TYR A 254 -4.59 13.21 -9.69
CA TYR A 254 -3.82 12.68 -8.56
C TYR A 254 -2.29 12.80 -8.68
N GLY A 255 -1.82 13.79 -9.46
CA GLY A 255 -0.40 14.07 -9.61
C GLY A 255 0.27 14.38 -8.27
N PRO A 256 1.54 13.97 -8.09
CA PRO A 256 2.26 14.17 -6.85
C PRO A 256 2.51 15.66 -6.57
N VAL A 257 2.48 16.03 -5.29
CA VAL A 257 2.80 17.39 -4.85
C VAL A 257 4.18 17.48 -4.19
N GLY A 258 4.84 16.33 -4.02
CA GLY A 258 6.12 16.24 -3.29
C GLY A 258 7.22 17.08 -3.90
N ALA A 259 7.45 16.98 -5.20
CA ALA A 259 8.46 17.77 -5.92
C ALA A 259 8.24 19.28 -5.75
N TRP A 260 6.99 19.75 -5.80
CA TRP A 260 6.68 21.15 -5.60
C TRP A 260 7.01 21.67 -4.20
N PHE A 261 6.77 20.85 -3.16
CA PHE A 261 7.17 21.20 -1.80
C PHE A 261 8.69 21.18 -1.61
N LEU A 262 9.36 20.20 -2.18
CA LEU A 262 10.78 19.93 -1.91
C LEU A 262 11.71 20.68 -2.86
N LEU A 263 11.55 20.52 -4.18
CA LEU A 263 12.39 21.16 -5.20
C LEU A 263 12.07 22.64 -5.33
N PHE A 264 10.80 22.96 -5.55
CA PHE A 264 10.38 24.33 -5.86
C PHE A 264 10.08 25.16 -4.61
N LYS A 265 10.08 24.56 -3.39
CA LYS A 265 9.71 25.24 -2.14
C LYS A 265 8.36 25.96 -2.23
N SER A 266 7.45 25.40 -3.00
CA SER A 266 6.10 25.94 -3.20
C SER A 266 5.29 25.83 -1.91
N ARG A 267 4.42 26.83 -1.66
CA ARG A 267 3.51 26.82 -0.52
C ARG A 267 2.17 26.25 -0.93
N ALA A 268 1.48 25.62 0.03
CA ALA A 268 0.10 25.22 -0.12
C ALA A 268 -0.80 26.24 0.60
N VAL A 269 -1.70 26.86 -0.15
CA VAL A 269 -2.51 27.99 0.33
C VAL A 269 -4.01 27.75 0.16
N SER A 270 -4.80 28.47 0.96
CA SER A 270 -6.26 28.51 0.81
C SER A 270 -6.66 29.42 -0.37
N SER A 271 -7.94 29.43 -0.71
CA SER A 271 -8.50 30.30 -1.77
C SER A 271 -8.30 31.80 -1.53
N VAL A 272 -8.01 32.20 -0.30
CA VAL A 272 -7.72 33.59 0.09
C VAL A 272 -6.22 33.86 0.23
N GLY A 273 -5.35 32.95 -0.20
CA GLY A 273 -3.89 33.11 -0.24
C GLY A 273 -3.17 32.83 1.08
N GLY A 274 -3.87 32.44 2.14
CA GLY A 274 -3.25 32.07 3.40
C GLY A 274 -2.58 30.67 3.35
N GLU A 275 -1.30 30.57 3.75
CA GLU A 275 -0.65 29.28 3.94
C GLU A 275 -1.25 28.55 5.13
N TYR A 276 -2.08 27.52 4.89
CA TYR A 276 -2.86 26.88 5.93
C TYR A 276 -2.02 26.29 7.07
N MET A 277 -0.81 25.80 6.80
CA MET A 277 0.09 25.30 7.83
C MET A 277 0.57 26.40 8.79
N ALA A 278 0.72 27.63 8.32
CA ALA A 278 1.08 28.77 9.16
C ALA A 278 -0.16 29.35 9.87
N VAL A 279 -1.26 29.54 9.15
CA VAL A 279 -2.52 30.12 9.68
C VAL A 279 -3.11 29.23 10.77
N ARG A 280 -3.10 27.91 10.57
CA ARG A 280 -3.68 26.93 11.52
C ARG A 280 -2.67 26.35 12.51
N LYS A 281 -1.48 26.93 12.62
CA LYS A 281 -0.42 26.39 13.49
C LYS A 281 -0.88 26.18 14.96
N ALA A 282 -1.74 27.04 15.47
CA ALA A 282 -2.27 26.92 16.84
C ALA A 282 -3.03 25.61 17.08
N GLU A 283 -3.66 25.03 16.04
CA GLU A 283 -4.38 23.77 16.14
C GLU A 283 -3.48 22.58 16.49
N LEU A 284 -2.18 22.68 16.18
CA LEU A 284 -1.20 21.64 16.48
C LEU A 284 -0.98 21.44 17.98
N GLU A 285 -1.31 22.44 18.81
CA GLU A 285 -1.24 22.36 20.27
C GLU A 285 -2.16 21.26 20.84
N ASN A 286 -3.28 20.99 20.15
CA ASN A 286 -4.24 19.95 20.53
C ASN A 286 -3.69 18.52 20.34
N TRP A 287 -2.56 18.38 19.63
CA TRP A 287 -1.97 17.10 19.24
C TRP A 287 -0.58 16.88 19.84
N LYS A 288 -0.27 17.52 20.97
CA LYS A 288 0.98 17.31 21.69
C LYS A 288 1.14 15.86 22.14
N PRO A 289 2.40 15.34 22.15
CA PRO A 289 3.65 16.03 21.78
C PRO A 289 3.89 16.09 20.24
N TYR A 290 3.15 15.35 19.44
CA TYR A 290 3.41 15.12 18.00
C TYR A 290 3.18 16.39 17.15
N GLY A 291 2.23 17.24 17.51
CA GLY A 291 2.00 18.51 16.82
C GLY A 291 3.17 19.50 16.89
N LEU A 292 4.08 19.31 17.84
CA LEU A 292 5.31 20.12 17.99
C LEU A 292 6.52 19.48 17.29
N ALA A 293 6.39 18.29 16.73
CA ALA A 293 7.47 17.57 16.06
C ALA A 293 7.95 18.28 14.80
N LYS A 294 9.22 18.04 14.45
CA LYS A 294 9.82 18.52 13.19
C LYS A 294 10.48 17.33 12.47
N PRO A 295 9.98 16.94 11.30
CA PRO A 295 8.81 17.50 10.57
C PRO A 295 7.49 17.22 11.30
N ILE A 296 6.48 18.04 11.04
CA ILE A 296 5.11 17.82 11.51
C ILE A 296 4.58 16.52 10.86
N PRO A 297 3.92 15.61 11.61
CA PRO A 297 3.32 14.40 11.06
C PRO A 297 2.45 14.64 9.81
N ALA A 298 2.56 13.76 8.82
CA ALA A 298 1.88 13.91 7.54
C ALA A 298 0.36 14.03 7.70
N ASN A 299 -0.24 13.24 8.60
CA ASN A 299 -1.66 13.34 8.90
C ASN A 299 -2.07 14.72 9.47
N LEU A 300 -1.26 15.32 10.34
CA LEU A 300 -1.56 16.64 10.91
C LEU A 300 -1.45 17.75 9.85
N ARG A 301 -0.51 17.65 8.92
CA ARG A 301 -0.45 18.59 7.78
C ARG A 301 -1.72 18.53 6.93
N ASN A 302 -2.21 17.32 6.64
CA ASN A 302 -3.47 17.13 5.93
C ASN A 302 -4.65 17.70 6.73
N TYR A 303 -4.68 17.46 8.04
CA TYR A 303 -5.75 17.96 8.92
C TYR A 303 -5.87 19.48 8.90
N LEU A 304 -4.75 20.20 8.95
CA LEU A 304 -4.78 21.66 8.87
C LEU A 304 -5.42 22.17 7.55
N GLY A 305 -5.11 21.52 6.43
CA GLY A 305 -5.73 21.85 5.15
C GLY A 305 -7.24 21.52 5.12
N MET A 306 -7.64 20.40 5.74
CA MET A 306 -9.06 20.03 5.85
C MET A 306 -9.85 21.06 6.67
N LEU A 307 -9.26 21.61 7.74
CA LEU A 307 -9.88 22.66 8.55
C LEU A 307 -10.13 23.94 7.75
N ASP A 308 -9.24 24.32 6.83
CA ASP A 308 -9.48 25.46 5.95
C ASP A 308 -10.62 25.20 4.98
N VAL A 309 -10.70 24.01 4.40
CA VAL A 309 -11.82 23.62 3.52
C VAL A 309 -13.14 23.66 4.28
N GLU A 310 -13.20 23.14 5.51
CA GLU A 310 -14.38 23.17 6.37
C GLU A 310 -14.80 24.60 6.79
N ALA A 311 -13.84 25.49 6.97
CA ALA A 311 -14.08 26.90 7.26
C ALA A 311 -14.56 27.70 6.04
N GLY A 312 -14.77 27.05 4.88
CA GLY A 312 -15.19 27.70 3.63
C GLY A 312 -14.05 28.43 2.88
N LEU A 313 -12.80 28.18 3.28
CA LEU A 313 -11.60 28.77 2.64
C LEU A 313 -11.02 27.88 1.52
N GLY A 314 -11.70 26.78 1.18
CA GLY A 314 -11.38 25.98 0.01
C GLY A 314 -11.77 26.67 -1.30
N PRO A 315 -11.26 26.17 -2.45
CA PRO A 315 -10.30 25.09 -2.61
C PRO A 315 -8.89 25.45 -2.15
N LEU A 316 -8.03 24.42 -1.97
CA LEU A 316 -6.62 24.61 -1.67
C LEU A 316 -5.81 24.63 -2.96
N TYR A 317 -4.72 25.38 -2.96
CA TYR A 317 -3.83 25.51 -4.12
C TYR A 317 -2.37 25.30 -3.75
N MET A 318 -1.62 24.73 -4.67
CA MET A 318 -0.17 24.82 -4.70
C MET A 318 0.22 26.08 -5.47
N GLU A 319 1.02 26.97 -4.87
CA GLU A 319 1.50 28.21 -5.50
C GLU A 319 2.61 27.90 -6.50
N THR A 320 2.29 27.17 -7.57
CA THR A 320 3.27 26.69 -8.56
C THR A 320 3.93 27.83 -9.33
N SER A 321 3.15 28.76 -9.85
CA SER A 321 3.66 29.92 -10.60
C SER A 321 4.54 30.83 -9.75
N GLU A 322 4.16 31.10 -8.51
CA GLU A 322 4.95 31.92 -7.60
C GLU A 322 6.29 31.26 -7.22
N ALA A 323 6.28 29.93 -7.01
CA ALA A 323 7.48 29.18 -6.70
C ALA A 323 8.49 29.23 -7.86
N ILE A 324 8.03 29.00 -9.09
CA ILE A 324 8.87 29.11 -10.29
C ILE A 324 9.37 30.54 -10.47
N GLY A 325 8.50 31.54 -10.29
CA GLY A 325 8.86 32.96 -10.38
C GLY A 325 9.97 33.33 -9.41
N LYS A 326 9.90 32.92 -8.16
CA LYS A 326 10.94 33.17 -7.13
C LYS A 326 12.30 32.59 -7.50
N ILE A 327 12.34 31.41 -8.11
CA ILE A 327 13.60 30.82 -8.57
C ILE A 327 14.12 31.59 -9.79
N ALA A 328 13.23 31.95 -10.69
CA ALA A 328 13.59 32.71 -11.88
C ALA A 328 14.13 34.12 -11.54
N ASP A 329 13.57 34.79 -10.55
CA ASP A 329 14.01 36.11 -10.09
C ASP A 329 15.48 36.15 -9.65
N GLN A 330 16.06 35.02 -9.25
CA GLN A 330 17.48 34.91 -8.92
C GLN A 330 18.40 35.13 -10.16
N PHE A 331 17.84 34.96 -11.34
CA PHE A 331 18.54 35.07 -12.62
C PHE A 331 18.06 36.25 -13.48
N LYS A 332 17.27 37.17 -12.90
CA LYS A 332 16.64 38.29 -13.66
C LYS A 332 17.64 39.21 -14.37
N ASP A 333 18.88 39.33 -13.86
CA ASP A 333 19.92 40.17 -14.44
C ASP A 333 20.61 39.52 -15.66
N ASP A 334 20.40 38.20 -15.90
CA ASP A 334 20.84 37.50 -17.11
C ASP A 334 19.65 36.79 -17.80
N PRO A 335 19.06 37.38 -18.83
CA PRO A 335 17.91 36.81 -19.55
C PRO A 335 18.17 35.43 -20.17
N LYS A 336 19.43 35.11 -20.52
CA LYS A 336 19.76 33.77 -21.05
C LYS A 336 19.81 32.73 -19.94
N ALA A 337 20.44 33.03 -18.81
CA ALA A 337 20.46 32.19 -17.64
C ALA A 337 19.05 31.97 -17.10
N PHE A 338 18.24 33.03 -17.02
CA PHE A 338 16.83 32.95 -16.64
C PHE A 338 16.05 31.96 -17.53
N LYS A 339 16.11 32.17 -18.85
CA LYS A 339 15.40 31.32 -19.81
C LYS A 339 15.87 29.85 -19.76
N LYS A 340 17.18 29.66 -19.58
CA LYS A 340 17.75 28.31 -19.42
C LYS A 340 17.23 27.65 -18.14
N LYS A 341 17.28 28.34 -17.00
CA LYS A 341 16.82 27.82 -15.70
C LYS A 341 15.32 27.53 -15.68
N MET A 342 14.51 28.40 -16.28
CA MET A 342 13.07 28.16 -16.45
C MET A 342 12.79 26.85 -17.19
N LYS A 343 13.51 26.61 -18.29
CA LYS A 343 13.37 25.35 -19.04
C LYS A 343 13.82 24.12 -18.24
N GLU A 344 14.89 24.23 -17.48
CA GLU A 344 15.36 23.15 -16.62
C GLU A 344 14.29 22.82 -15.55
N LEU A 345 13.75 23.82 -14.86
CA LEU A 345 12.71 23.66 -13.84
C LEU A 345 11.40 23.10 -14.41
N GLU A 346 11.01 23.57 -15.60
CA GLU A 346 9.85 23.04 -16.32
C GLU A 346 10.09 21.56 -16.67
N SER A 347 11.26 21.22 -17.19
CA SER A 347 11.64 19.85 -17.51
C SER A 347 11.62 18.95 -16.26
N GLU A 348 12.24 19.39 -15.16
CA GLU A 348 12.25 18.67 -13.89
C GLU A 348 10.83 18.41 -13.36
N ALA A 349 9.93 19.41 -13.43
CA ALA A 349 8.55 19.23 -13.01
C ALA A 349 7.78 18.25 -13.90
N TRP A 350 7.96 18.34 -15.23
CA TRP A 350 7.32 17.42 -16.16
C TRP A 350 7.88 16.00 -16.06
N GLU A 351 9.19 15.83 -15.85
CA GLU A 351 9.81 14.53 -15.62
C GLU A 351 9.24 13.83 -14.40
N ASP A 352 9.06 14.53 -13.27
CA ASP A 352 8.45 13.96 -12.05
C ASP A 352 7.00 13.50 -12.32
N PHE A 353 6.24 14.22 -13.12
CA PHE A 353 4.89 13.81 -13.52
C PHE A 353 4.88 12.65 -14.51
N LEU A 354 5.79 12.62 -15.47
CA LEU A 354 5.90 11.52 -16.42
C LEU A 354 6.30 10.22 -15.73
N ASP A 355 7.19 10.29 -14.76
CA ASP A 355 7.65 9.14 -14.00
C ASP A 355 6.58 8.55 -13.09
N MET A 356 5.78 9.40 -12.44
CA MET A 356 4.82 8.96 -11.43
C MET A 356 3.37 8.99 -11.91
N THR A 357 3.00 9.96 -12.73
CA THR A 357 1.60 10.18 -13.14
C THR A 357 1.51 10.83 -14.51
N ILE A 358 1.78 10.07 -15.54
CA ILE A 358 1.63 10.52 -16.92
C ILE A 358 0.24 11.14 -17.18
N SER A 359 -0.79 10.69 -16.46
CA SER A 359 -2.14 11.26 -16.53
C SER A 359 -2.21 12.71 -16.10
N GLN A 360 -1.37 13.18 -15.14
CA GLN A 360 -1.31 14.59 -14.74
C GLN A 360 -0.73 15.46 -15.87
N ALA A 361 0.34 15.02 -16.49
CA ALA A 361 0.94 15.68 -17.63
C ALA A 361 -0.06 15.80 -18.79
N HIS A 362 -0.76 14.72 -19.12
CA HIS A 362 -1.80 14.72 -20.16
C HIS A 362 -2.97 15.63 -19.83
N LEU A 363 -3.42 15.66 -18.57
CA LEU A 363 -4.52 16.52 -18.16
C LEU A 363 -4.14 17.99 -18.28
N TRP A 364 -2.97 18.38 -17.80
CA TRP A 364 -2.48 19.75 -17.91
C TRP A 364 -2.30 20.18 -19.38
N ALA A 365 -1.70 19.31 -20.20
CA ALA A 365 -1.56 19.58 -21.63
C ALA A 365 -2.93 19.71 -22.33
N ALA A 366 -3.86 18.80 -22.06
CA ALA A 366 -5.20 18.81 -22.67
C ALA A 366 -6.05 20.03 -22.25
N GLN A 367 -5.86 20.52 -21.03
CA GLN A 367 -6.57 21.69 -20.50
C GLN A 367 -5.79 22.98 -20.69
N ASN A 368 -4.65 22.93 -21.34
CA ASN A 368 -3.72 24.07 -21.48
C ASN A 368 -3.39 24.74 -20.13
N VAL A 369 -3.24 23.92 -19.08
CA VAL A 369 -2.82 24.38 -17.76
C VAL A 369 -1.31 24.44 -17.73
N LYS A 370 -0.80 25.60 -17.38
CA LYS A 370 0.63 25.85 -17.21
C LYS A 370 0.91 26.20 -15.75
N PRO A 371 1.57 25.30 -15.01
CA PRO A 371 1.83 25.55 -13.59
C PRO A 371 2.72 26.76 -13.33
N GLU A 372 3.53 27.17 -14.31
CA GLU A 372 4.34 28.38 -14.29
C GLU A 372 3.53 29.68 -14.45
N GLU A 373 2.30 29.59 -14.95
CA GLU A 373 1.46 30.77 -15.20
C GLU A 373 0.41 30.99 -14.11
N LYS A 374 -0.04 29.91 -13.45
CA LYS A 374 -1.04 30.02 -12.38
C LYS A 374 -0.96 28.90 -11.36
N HIS A 375 -1.51 29.16 -10.18
CA HIS A 375 -1.63 28.16 -9.11
C HIS A 375 -2.45 26.94 -9.54
N SER A 376 -2.07 25.79 -9.04
CA SER A 376 -2.75 24.54 -9.35
C SER A 376 -3.52 24.01 -8.12
N GLU A 377 -4.79 23.64 -8.30
CA GLU A 377 -5.63 23.11 -7.23
C GLU A 377 -5.10 21.78 -6.71
N ILE A 378 -5.05 21.66 -5.39
CA ILE A 378 -4.73 20.41 -4.68
C ILE A 378 -5.88 19.99 -3.79
N ALA A 379 -6.05 18.70 -3.59
CA ALA A 379 -7.10 18.16 -2.74
C ALA A 379 -6.65 16.87 -2.04
N ALA A 380 -7.22 16.59 -0.89
CA ALA A 380 -7.14 15.28 -0.27
C ALA A 380 -7.89 14.26 -1.14
N CYS A 381 -7.22 13.17 -1.49
CA CYS A 381 -7.81 12.07 -2.25
C CYS A 381 -8.66 11.17 -1.34
N GLU A 382 -9.27 10.13 -1.93
CA GLU A 382 -9.88 9.06 -1.17
C GLU A 382 -8.85 8.30 -0.33
N PRO A 383 -9.28 7.66 0.77
CA PRO A 383 -8.36 6.87 1.61
C PRO A 383 -7.83 5.62 0.93
N TYR A 384 -6.53 5.35 1.17
CA TYR A 384 -5.82 4.14 0.74
C TYR A 384 -5.32 3.32 1.94
N PHE A 385 -5.26 2.01 1.79
CA PHE A 385 -4.63 1.12 2.76
C PHE A 385 -3.25 0.73 2.26
N ILE A 386 -2.25 1.43 2.74
CA ILE A 386 -0.86 1.31 2.29
C ILE A 386 0.06 1.27 3.51
N GLY A 387 0.43 0.07 3.93
CA GLY A 387 1.27 -0.14 5.11
C GLY A 387 2.75 0.24 4.93
N SER A 388 3.18 0.51 3.70
CA SER A 388 4.57 0.92 3.39
C SER A 388 4.77 2.42 3.21
N HIS A 389 3.70 3.23 3.28
CA HIS A 389 3.77 4.69 3.19
C HIS A 389 3.56 5.34 4.57
N SER A 390 2.69 6.32 4.69
CA SER A 390 2.31 6.94 5.98
C SER A 390 1.09 6.27 6.64
N GLY A 391 0.48 5.26 5.99
CA GLY A 391 -0.45 4.33 6.61
C GLY A 391 0.29 3.21 7.34
N ALA A 392 -0.39 2.44 8.16
CA ALA A 392 0.22 1.39 8.98
C ALA A 392 -0.53 0.05 8.95
N SER A 393 -1.58 -0.07 8.13
CA SER A 393 -2.39 -1.29 8.03
C SER A 393 -1.62 -2.46 7.43
N GLY A 394 -1.76 -3.65 8.00
CA GLY A 394 -1.16 -4.90 7.48
C GLY A 394 -1.25 -6.04 8.48
N ALA A 395 -0.56 -7.14 8.20
CA ALA A 395 -0.46 -8.29 9.09
C ALA A 395 0.42 -7.98 10.31
N TRP A 396 0.06 -8.54 11.48
CA TRP A 396 0.91 -8.57 12.66
C TRP A 396 1.98 -9.64 12.50
N VAL A 397 3.25 -9.21 12.44
CA VAL A 397 4.37 -10.12 12.15
C VAL A 397 5.39 -10.17 13.29
N SER A 398 6.09 -11.30 13.39
CA SER A 398 7.18 -11.52 14.35
C SER A 398 8.34 -10.58 14.08
N GLY A 399 8.90 -10.02 15.13
CA GLY A 399 10.07 -9.15 15.09
C GLY A 399 11.39 -9.90 14.82
N PRO A 400 12.49 -9.15 14.66
CA PRO A 400 13.82 -9.71 14.41
C PRO A 400 14.34 -10.52 15.60
N GLU A 401 15.10 -11.57 15.31
CA GLU A 401 15.58 -12.53 16.32
C GLU A 401 16.64 -11.95 17.26
N ASP A 402 17.40 -10.98 16.79
CA ASP A 402 18.54 -10.36 17.46
C ASP A 402 18.21 -9.10 18.29
N LEU A 403 16.94 -8.70 18.32
CA LEU A 403 16.44 -7.63 19.16
C LEU A 403 15.64 -8.15 20.36
N ALA A 404 15.78 -7.47 21.49
CA ALA A 404 15.02 -7.76 22.71
C ALA A 404 13.60 -7.17 22.64
N THR A 405 12.84 -7.59 21.62
CA THR A 405 11.45 -7.18 21.44
C THR A 405 10.49 -8.20 22.07
N PRO A 406 9.37 -7.77 22.69
CA PRO A 406 8.33 -8.69 23.18
C PRO A 406 7.53 -9.34 22.05
N TYR A 407 7.68 -8.87 20.82
CA TYR A 407 6.90 -9.31 19.66
C TYR A 407 7.66 -10.32 18.79
N LYS A 408 8.37 -11.23 19.44
CA LYS A 408 9.09 -12.33 18.79
C LYS A 408 8.48 -13.66 19.19
N TRP A 409 7.80 -14.32 18.26
CA TRP A 409 7.19 -15.65 18.46
C TRP A 409 7.60 -16.68 17.41
N GLY A 410 8.39 -16.26 16.44
CA GLY A 410 8.82 -17.11 15.33
C GLY A 410 9.95 -16.46 14.55
N TYR A 411 9.97 -16.74 13.26
CA TYR A 411 10.94 -16.15 12.32
C TYR A 411 10.54 -14.72 11.97
N CYS A 412 11.51 -13.87 11.71
CA CYS A 412 11.24 -12.47 11.36
C CYS A 412 10.25 -12.36 10.19
N ASN A 413 9.29 -11.45 10.29
CA ASN A 413 8.18 -11.28 9.33
C ASN A 413 7.19 -12.46 9.19
N MET A 414 7.28 -13.51 10.00
CA MET A 414 6.25 -14.55 10.05
C MET A 414 5.01 -14.04 10.79
N THR A 415 3.84 -14.25 10.21
CA THR A 415 2.55 -13.91 10.83
C THR A 415 2.22 -14.84 12.01
N THR A 416 1.04 -14.69 12.61
CA THR A 416 0.55 -15.63 13.64
C THR A 416 0.10 -16.98 13.08
N VAL A 417 0.11 -17.14 11.75
CA VAL A 417 -0.08 -18.41 11.06
C VAL A 417 1.28 -18.99 10.68
N GLU A 418 1.56 -20.21 11.09
CA GLU A 418 2.85 -20.87 10.87
C GLU A 418 3.18 -20.96 9.36
N GLY A 419 4.40 -20.57 8.99
CA GLY A 419 4.90 -20.62 7.62
C GLY A 419 4.35 -19.53 6.68
N LEU A 420 3.43 -18.66 7.15
CA LEU A 420 2.95 -17.49 6.41
C LEU A 420 3.75 -16.26 6.82
N PHE A 421 4.42 -15.64 5.84
CA PHE A 421 5.21 -14.42 5.99
C PHE A 421 4.53 -13.23 5.29
N ALA A 422 4.83 -12.01 5.71
CA ALA A 422 4.34 -10.79 5.06
C ALA A 422 5.41 -9.71 5.00
N ALA A 423 5.48 -8.98 3.88
CA ALA A 423 6.42 -7.87 3.67
C ALA A 423 5.83 -6.77 2.77
N GLY A 424 6.40 -5.58 2.85
CA GLY A 424 5.90 -4.38 2.15
C GLY A 424 4.58 -3.90 2.76
N ASP A 425 3.61 -3.51 1.93
CA ASP A 425 2.28 -3.12 2.41
C ASP A 425 1.54 -4.23 3.16
N ALA A 426 1.89 -5.49 2.93
CA ALA A 426 1.28 -6.62 3.60
C ALA A 426 1.66 -6.73 5.09
N SER A 427 2.78 -6.16 5.52
CA SER A 427 3.24 -6.11 6.92
C SER A 427 2.86 -4.78 7.56
N GLY A 428 2.15 -4.83 8.69
CA GLY A 428 1.60 -3.66 9.38
C GLY A 428 2.50 -3.04 10.44
N ALA A 429 2.09 -1.87 10.93
CA ALA A 429 2.68 -1.10 12.03
C ALA A 429 4.16 -0.67 11.83
N SER A 430 4.73 -0.82 10.64
CA SER A 430 6.09 -0.42 10.27
C SER A 430 6.11 0.41 9.00
N SER A 431 5.58 1.63 9.10
CA SER A 431 5.42 2.56 7.97
C SER A 431 6.73 3.12 7.41
N HIS A 432 6.61 3.96 6.36
CA HIS A 432 7.72 4.65 5.71
C HIS A 432 8.78 3.72 5.08
N LYS A 433 8.35 2.57 4.60
CA LYS A 433 9.23 1.64 3.86
C LYS A 433 9.48 2.12 2.43
N PHE A 434 8.44 2.69 1.81
CA PHE A 434 8.46 3.11 0.41
C PHE A 434 8.97 1.99 -0.52
N SER A 435 9.75 2.34 -1.54
CA SER A 435 10.30 1.35 -2.49
C SER A 435 11.47 0.56 -1.89
N SER A 436 12.52 1.26 -1.44
CA SER A 436 13.75 0.65 -0.93
C SER A 436 13.55 -0.12 0.37
N GLY A 437 12.80 0.44 1.33
CA GLY A 437 12.49 -0.25 2.57
C GLY A 437 11.57 -1.45 2.38
N SER A 438 10.61 -1.40 1.44
CA SER A 438 9.79 -2.56 1.10
C SER A 438 10.62 -3.69 0.48
N HIS A 439 11.58 -3.34 -0.39
CA HIS A 439 12.51 -4.33 -0.95
C HIS A 439 13.44 -4.89 0.14
N ALA A 440 13.96 -4.05 1.05
CA ALA A 440 14.77 -4.47 2.18
C ALA A 440 14.01 -5.43 3.10
N GLU A 441 12.77 -5.09 3.45
CA GLU A 441 11.90 -5.97 4.25
C GLU A 441 11.62 -7.29 3.54
N GLY A 442 11.39 -7.26 2.22
CA GLY A 442 11.28 -8.47 1.40
C GLY A 442 12.51 -9.36 1.50
N ARG A 443 13.72 -8.80 1.41
CA ARG A 443 14.98 -9.53 1.59
C ARG A 443 15.07 -10.18 2.96
N ILE A 444 14.76 -9.42 4.03
CA ILE A 444 14.74 -9.92 5.41
C ILE A 444 13.78 -11.11 5.54
N ALA A 445 12.55 -10.92 5.08
CA ALA A 445 11.50 -11.94 5.14
C ALA A 445 11.83 -13.17 4.28
N GLY A 446 12.41 -12.97 3.09
CA GLY A 446 12.85 -14.05 2.19
C GLY A 446 13.91 -14.95 2.83
N LYS A 447 14.92 -14.35 3.46
CA LYS A 447 15.93 -15.09 4.22
C LYS A 447 15.31 -15.86 5.40
N ALA A 448 14.41 -15.21 6.15
CA ALA A 448 13.73 -15.81 7.29
C ALA A 448 12.83 -16.99 6.88
N ALA A 449 12.15 -16.88 5.74
CA ALA A 449 11.32 -17.95 5.19
C ALA A 449 12.15 -19.16 4.76
N ILE A 450 13.30 -18.97 4.12
CA ILE A 450 14.20 -20.09 3.79
C ILE A 450 14.74 -20.73 5.07
N LYS A 451 15.14 -19.95 6.08
CA LYS A 451 15.56 -20.48 7.38
C LYS A 451 14.46 -21.36 8.01
N TYR A 452 13.21 -20.86 8.01
CA TYR A 452 12.06 -21.63 8.50
C TYR A 452 11.91 -22.96 7.74
N ILE A 453 12.00 -22.94 6.41
CA ILE A 453 11.84 -24.13 5.57
C ILE A 453 12.92 -25.18 5.89
N VAL A 454 14.17 -24.75 6.06
CA VAL A 454 15.30 -25.64 6.39
C VAL A 454 15.12 -26.28 7.77
N GLU A 455 14.67 -25.50 8.76
CA GLU A 455 14.60 -25.95 10.15
C GLU A 455 13.27 -26.68 10.49
N LYS A 456 12.15 -26.26 9.86
CA LYS A 456 10.80 -26.74 10.22
C LYS A 456 9.90 -27.09 9.03
N GLY A 457 10.36 -26.86 7.80
CA GLY A 457 9.56 -27.10 6.59
C GLY A 457 9.13 -28.57 6.48
N GLN A 458 7.83 -28.77 6.29
CA GLN A 458 7.23 -30.08 6.06
C GLN A 458 6.52 -30.11 4.72
N GLU A 459 6.48 -31.26 4.08
CA GLU A 459 5.70 -31.42 2.85
C GLU A 459 4.22 -31.09 3.10
N PRO A 460 3.62 -30.22 2.26
CA PRO A 460 2.24 -29.81 2.44
C PRO A 460 1.27 -30.97 2.19
N LYS A 461 0.39 -31.22 3.16
CA LYS A 461 -0.69 -32.19 3.03
C LYS A 461 -1.99 -31.41 2.90
N ILE A 462 -2.71 -31.61 1.81
CA ILE A 462 -3.93 -30.89 1.50
C ILE A 462 -4.99 -31.90 1.06
N ASP A 463 -6.20 -31.74 1.58
CA ASP A 463 -7.34 -32.52 1.14
C ASP A 463 -7.82 -32.05 -0.25
N ASN A 464 -7.88 -33.00 -1.20
CA ASN A 464 -8.36 -32.69 -2.56
C ASN A 464 -9.83 -32.25 -2.56
N ALA A 465 -10.66 -32.73 -1.66
CA ALA A 465 -12.04 -32.28 -1.55
C ALA A 465 -12.14 -30.79 -1.21
N LYS A 466 -11.24 -30.27 -0.36
CA LYS A 466 -11.14 -28.85 -0.05
C LYS A 466 -10.71 -28.03 -1.27
N ILE A 467 -9.78 -28.54 -2.08
CA ILE A 467 -9.34 -27.87 -3.31
C ILE A 467 -10.51 -27.77 -4.30
N GLU A 468 -11.25 -28.86 -4.51
CA GLU A 468 -12.41 -28.85 -5.43
C GLU A 468 -13.53 -27.93 -4.93
N ALA A 469 -13.78 -27.87 -3.64
CA ALA A 469 -14.75 -26.94 -3.05
C ALA A 469 -14.32 -25.47 -3.27
N LEU A 470 -13.03 -25.16 -3.08
CA LEU A 470 -12.49 -23.82 -3.35
C LEU A 470 -12.56 -23.48 -4.86
N LYS A 471 -12.23 -24.44 -5.73
CA LYS A 471 -12.36 -24.24 -7.18
C LYS A 471 -13.81 -23.92 -7.57
N ALA A 472 -14.77 -24.69 -7.07
CA ALA A 472 -16.18 -24.45 -7.30
C ALA A 472 -16.62 -23.05 -6.82
N LYS A 473 -16.22 -22.67 -5.61
CA LYS A 473 -16.48 -21.35 -5.03
C LYS A 473 -15.89 -20.21 -5.88
N ILE A 474 -14.62 -20.35 -6.28
CA ILE A 474 -13.91 -19.31 -7.04
C ILE A 474 -14.53 -19.11 -8.42
N LEU A 475 -14.97 -20.17 -9.07
CA LEU A 475 -15.58 -20.14 -10.40
C LEU A 475 -17.11 -19.91 -10.39
N ALA A 476 -17.75 -19.88 -9.21
CA ALA A 476 -19.20 -19.71 -9.08
C ALA A 476 -19.78 -18.48 -9.81
N PRO A 477 -19.10 -17.31 -9.86
CA PRO A 477 -19.63 -16.17 -10.61
C PRO A 477 -19.80 -16.44 -12.10
N LEU A 478 -18.91 -17.22 -12.75
CA LEU A 478 -19.03 -17.61 -14.15
C LEU A 478 -20.26 -18.50 -14.34
N ALA A 479 -20.42 -19.52 -13.51
CA ALA A 479 -21.55 -20.45 -13.57
C ALA A 479 -22.90 -19.74 -13.38
N ARG A 480 -22.96 -18.78 -12.44
CA ARG A 480 -24.16 -17.99 -12.17
C ARG A 480 -24.53 -17.11 -13.35
N TYR A 481 -23.56 -16.40 -13.92
CA TYR A 481 -23.83 -15.60 -15.12
C TYR A 481 -24.37 -16.46 -16.27
N ASP A 482 -23.71 -17.57 -16.57
CA ASP A 482 -24.13 -18.49 -17.64
C ASP A 482 -25.55 -19.04 -17.42
N GLN A 483 -25.93 -19.34 -16.19
CA GLN A 483 -27.25 -19.86 -15.83
C GLN A 483 -28.35 -18.82 -16.08
N TYR A 484 -28.10 -17.54 -15.81
CA TYR A 484 -29.15 -16.52 -15.75
C TYR A 484 -29.08 -15.45 -16.84
N LYS A 485 -28.01 -15.37 -17.63
CA LYS A 485 -27.82 -14.33 -18.66
C LYS A 485 -28.95 -14.21 -19.68
N GLY A 486 -29.64 -15.32 -19.98
CA GLY A 486 -30.74 -15.37 -20.95
C GLY A 486 -32.11 -14.97 -20.39
N LEU A 487 -32.22 -14.65 -19.10
CA LEU A 487 -33.51 -14.28 -18.49
C LEU A 487 -33.87 -12.80 -18.66
N THR A 488 -32.93 -11.98 -19.09
CA THR A 488 -33.15 -10.56 -19.38
C THR A 488 -32.44 -10.16 -20.66
N THR A 489 -32.91 -9.10 -21.31
CA THR A 489 -32.30 -8.55 -22.53
C THR A 489 -31.09 -7.67 -22.24
N ASP A 490 -31.00 -7.13 -21.01
CA ASP A 490 -29.87 -6.32 -20.54
C ASP A 490 -29.21 -7.02 -19.36
N PRO A 491 -27.94 -7.46 -19.51
CA PRO A 491 -27.20 -8.10 -18.42
C PRO A 491 -27.08 -7.25 -17.14
N ALA A 492 -27.13 -5.92 -17.24
CA ALA A 492 -27.04 -5.03 -16.10
C ALA A 492 -28.34 -4.97 -15.27
N ILE A 493 -29.47 -5.48 -15.81
CA ILE A 493 -30.80 -5.47 -15.18
C ILE A 493 -31.24 -6.90 -14.85
N ASN A 494 -30.35 -7.76 -14.39
CA ASN A 494 -30.69 -9.12 -14.04
C ASN A 494 -30.90 -9.27 -12.54
N PRO A 495 -32.06 -9.72 -12.04
CA PRO A 495 -32.31 -9.85 -10.61
C PRO A 495 -31.59 -11.05 -9.96
N ASN A 496 -31.01 -11.96 -10.76
CA ASN A 496 -30.44 -13.21 -10.28
C ASN A 496 -28.92 -13.11 -10.04
N TYR A 497 -28.27 -12.01 -10.47
CA TYR A 497 -26.88 -11.73 -10.19
C TYR A 497 -26.57 -10.23 -10.15
N LEU A 498 -25.42 -9.89 -9.56
CA LEU A 498 -24.84 -8.55 -9.57
C LEU A 498 -23.57 -8.55 -10.41
N LEU A 499 -23.37 -7.52 -11.22
CA LEU A 499 -22.11 -7.29 -11.89
C LEU A 499 -21.10 -6.67 -10.91
N TRP A 500 -19.82 -6.92 -11.16
CA TRP A 500 -18.74 -6.44 -10.31
C TRP A 500 -18.76 -4.92 -10.08
N ARG A 501 -19.19 -4.12 -11.06
CA ARG A 501 -19.32 -2.65 -10.92
C ARG A 501 -20.42 -2.27 -9.95
N GLN A 502 -21.57 -2.89 -10.02
CA GLN A 502 -22.69 -2.65 -9.11
C GLN A 502 -22.31 -2.99 -7.66
N PHE A 503 -21.55 -4.07 -7.48
CA PHE A 503 -21.04 -4.44 -6.16
C PHE A 503 -20.00 -3.43 -5.66
N MET A 504 -19.07 -3.00 -6.52
CA MET A 504 -18.07 -1.98 -6.18
C MET A 504 -18.74 -0.67 -5.76
N ASP A 505 -19.75 -0.21 -6.48
CA ASP A 505 -20.49 1.01 -6.16
C ASP A 505 -21.17 0.92 -4.79
N ARG A 506 -21.73 -0.24 -4.43
CA ARG A 506 -22.32 -0.48 -3.10
C ARG A 506 -21.27 -0.43 -2.01
N LEU A 507 -20.16 -1.13 -2.18
CA LEU A 507 -19.03 -1.08 -1.23
C LEU A 507 -18.54 0.34 -1.04
N GLN A 508 -18.24 1.04 -2.12
CA GLN A 508 -17.70 2.39 -2.09
C GLN A 508 -18.67 3.38 -1.45
N LYS A 509 -19.98 3.23 -1.71
CA LYS A 509 -21.00 4.07 -1.05
C LYS A 509 -21.02 3.88 0.46
N ILE A 510 -21.02 2.64 0.93
CA ILE A 510 -21.00 2.34 2.37
C ILE A 510 -19.75 2.92 3.02
N MET A 511 -18.59 2.67 2.43
CA MET A 511 -17.31 3.16 2.98
C MET A 511 -17.24 4.68 2.98
N ASP A 512 -17.64 5.32 1.90
CA ASP A 512 -17.55 6.76 1.73
C ASP A 512 -18.48 7.52 2.69
N GLU A 513 -19.74 7.09 2.79
CA GLU A 513 -20.76 7.78 3.57
C GLU A 513 -20.67 7.49 5.08
N TYR A 514 -20.32 6.24 5.47
CA TYR A 514 -20.37 5.82 6.88
C TYR A 514 -19.01 5.61 7.53
N ALA A 515 -17.98 5.25 6.76
CA ALA A 515 -16.63 5.04 7.30
C ALA A 515 -15.69 6.25 7.09
N GLY A 516 -16.23 7.42 6.78
CA GLY A 516 -15.46 8.65 6.66
C GLY A 516 -14.65 8.72 5.37
N GLY A 517 -15.31 8.62 4.22
CA GLY A 517 -14.69 8.92 2.93
C GLY A 517 -14.74 10.41 2.58
N VAL A 518 -14.53 10.72 1.30
CA VAL A 518 -14.43 12.09 0.78
C VAL A 518 -15.72 12.89 1.03
N THR A 519 -16.89 12.29 0.76
CA THR A 519 -18.19 13.00 0.93
C THR A 519 -18.54 13.26 2.38
N ALA A 520 -18.00 12.46 3.31
CA ALA A 520 -18.13 12.67 4.75
C ALA A 520 -17.01 13.55 5.33
N ALA A 521 -16.21 14.24 4.48
CA ALA A 521 -15.05 15.03 4.88
C ALA A 521 -14.10 14.26 5.82
N PHE A 522 -13.93 12.94 5.54
CA PHE A 522 -13.10 12.00 6.32
C PHE A 522 -13.52 11.81 7.78
N LYS A 523 -14.73 12.26 8.14
CA LYS A 523 -15.31 12.14 9.48
C LYS A 523 -16.26 10.94 9.57
N THR A 524 -16.27 10.32 10.75
CA THR A 524 -17.20 9.24 11.09
C THR A 524 -17.59 9.32 12.57
N SER A 525 -18.48 8.47 13.01
CA SER A 525 -18.93 8.35 14.39
C SER A 525 -19.37 6.92 14.68
N LYS A 526 -19.54 6.58 15.97
CA LYS A 526 -20.00 5.25 16.36
C LYS A 526 -21.29 4.84 15.64
N PRO A 527 -22.37 5.66 15.61
CA PRO A 527 -23.60 5.28 14.90
C PRO A 527 -23.39 5.03 13.40
N ASN A 528 -22.52 5.83 12.75
CA ASN A 528 -22.21 5.63 11.34
C ASN A 528 -21.47 4.31 11.09
N LEU A 529 -20.46 4.00 11.93
CA LEU A 529 -19.69 2.76 11.81
C LEU A 529 -20.55 1.53 12.10
N GLU A 530 -21.44 1.59 13.10
CA GLU A 530 -22.42 0.53 13.38
C GLU A 530 -23.34 0.32 12.19
N ARG A 531 -23.85 1.41 11.59
CA ARG A 531 -24.65 1.34 10.36
C ARG A 531 -23.87 0.76 9.19
N ALA A 532 -22.61 1.10 9.04
CA ALA A 532 -21.76 0.49 8.03
C ALA A 532 -21.67 -1.03 8.21
N LEU A 533 -21.47 -1.52 9.45
CA LEU A 533 -21.41 -2.97 9.72
C LEU A 533 -22.74 -3.68 9.42
N GLU A 534 -23.89 -3.06 9.73
CA GLU A 534 -25.21 -3.61 9.34
C GLU A 534 -25.31 -3.76 7.81
N LEU A 535 -24.88 -2.73 7.06
CA LEU A 535 -24.89 -2.76 5.59
C LEU A 535 -23.90 -3.77 5.02
N PHE A 536 -22.79 -4.05 5.72
CA PHE A 536 -21.83 -5.08 5.33
C PHE A 536 -22.39 -6.50 5.45
N VAL A 537 -23.38 -6.75 6.29
CA VAL A 537 -24.11 -8.03 6.29
C VAL A 537 -24.75 -8.26 4.92
N TYR A 538 -25.51 -7.28 4.43
CA TYR A 538 -26.13 -7.35 3.10
C TYR A 538 -25.10 -7.37 1.97
N LEU A 539 -23.99 -6.66 2.11
CA LEU A 539 -22.92 -6.65 1.11
C LEU A 539 -22.25 -8.04 1.01
N LYS A 540 -22.08 -8.75 2.12
CA LYS A 540 -21.61 -10.15 2.10
C LYS A 540 -22.57 -11.07 1.37
N GLU A 541 -23.89 -10.93 1.60
CA GLU A 541 -24.90 -11.66 0.85
C GLU A 541 -24.86 -11.33 -0.65
N ASP A 542 -24.63 -10.07 -0.99
CA ASP A 542 -24.47 -9.62 -2.38
C ASP A 542 -23.22 -10.21 -3.03
N SER A 543 -22.13 -10.41 -2.29
CA SER A 543 -20.92 -11.06 -2.81
C SER A 543 -21.16 -12.48 -3.31
N GLU A 544 -22.09 -13.19 -2.67
CA GLU A 544 -22.52 -14.54 -3.10
C GLU A 544 -23.39 -14.52 -4.37
N LYS A 545 -23.87 -13.34 -4.79
CA LYS A 545 -24.70 -13.15 -6.00
C LYS A 545 -23.93 -12.60 -7.19
N LEU A 546 -22.63 -12.44 -7.09
CA LEU A 546 -21.80 -11.91 -8.18
C LEU A 546 -21.88 -12.81 -9.43
N GLY A 547 -22.03 -12.19 -10.60
CA GLY A 547 -21.99 -12.82 -11.91
C GLY A 547 -20.83 -12.29 -12.75
N ALA A 548 -20.13 -13.18 -13.45
CA ALA A 548 -19.00 -12.86 -14.31
C ALA A 548 -19.19 -13.42 -15.71
N SER A 549 -19.11 -12.57 -16.73
CA SER A 549 -19.27 -12.97 -18.13
C SER A 549 -18.04 -13.65 -18.73
N ASP A 550 -16.87 -13.43 -18.13
CA ASP A 550 -15.56 -13.85 -18.60
C ASP A 550 -14.52 -13.86 -17.47
N ILE A 551 -13.30 -14.26 -17.79
CA ILE A 551 -12.17 -14.30 -16.82
C ILE A 551 -11.87 -12.90 -16.27
N TYR A 552 -11.95 -11.85 -17.08
CA TYR A 552 -11.74 -10.47 -16.63
C TYR A 552 -12.78 -10.06 -15.59
N SER A 553 -14.06 -10.32 -15.85
CA SER A 553 -15.14 -10.03 -14.91
C SER A 553 -15.00 -10.87 -13.64
N LEU A 554 -14.56 -12.13 -13.75
CA LEU A 554 -14.29 -13.00 -12.61
C LEU A 554 -13.18 -12.40 -11.71
N GLU A 555 -12.10 -11.94 -12.31
CA GLU A 555 -11.01 -11.25 -11.58
C GLU A 555 -11.55 -10.03 -10.83
N ARG A 556 -12.36 -9.17 -11.51
CA ARG A 556 -12.98 -7.98 -10.88
C ARG A 556 -13.94 -8.34 -9.75
N CYS A 557 -14.69 -9.43 -9.85
CA CYS A 557 -15.55 -9.92 -8.77
C CYS A 557 -14.71 -10.22 -7.50
N TRP A 558 -13.66 -11.00 -7.65
CA TRP A 558 -12.81 -11.39 -6.53
C TRP A 558 -12.01 -10.23 -5.96
N GLU A 559 -11.52 -9.32 -6.78
CA GLU A 559 -10.88 -8.09 -6.30
C GLU A 559 -11.81 -7.25 -5.41
N ASN A 560 -13.09 -7.17 -5.76
CA ASN A 560 -14.05 -6.44 -4.94
C ASN A 560 -14.43 -7.18 -3.65
N ILE A 561 -14.43 -8.52 -3.66
CA ILE A 561 -14.55 -9.32 -2.43
C ILE A 561 -13.36 -9.04 -1.51
N HIS A 562 -12.14 -8.98 -2.06
CA HIS A 562 -10.94 -8.65 -1.28
C HIS A 562 -11.02 -7.25 -0.65
N ARG A 563 -11.47 -6.24 -1.43
CA ARG A 563 -11.73 -4.88 -0.91
C ARG A 563 -12.77 -4.85 0.20
N MET A 564 -13.83 -5.64 0.08
CA MET A 564 -14.87 -5.73 1.10
C MET A 564 -14.29 -6.20 2.44
N TRP A 565 -13.46 -7.23 2.47
CA TRP A 565 -12.84 -7.71 3.69
C TRP A 565 -11.86 -6.70 4.31
N GLN A 566 -11.10 -5.98 3.48
CA GLN A 566 -10.28 -4.86 3.95
C GLN A 566 -11.14 -3.76 4.57
N GLY A 567 -12.27 -3.43 3.95
CA GLY A 567 -13.22 -2.42 4.45
C GLY A 567 -13.83 -2.83 5.79
N GLU A 568 -14.23 -4.10 5.95
CA GLU A 568 -14.78 -4.59 7.21
C GLU A 568 -13.76 -4.54 8.35
N ALA A 569 -12.54 -5.00 8.13
CA ALA A 569 -11.46 -4.92 9.11
C ALA A 569 -11.23 -3.46 9.57
N HIS A 570 -11.24 -2.53 8.62
CA HIS A 570 -11.09 -1.11 8.89
C HIS A 570 -12.24 -0.54 9.75
N ILE A 571 -13.50 -0.81 9.38
CA ILE A 571 -14.67 -0.31 10.14
C ILE A 571 -14.62 -0.83 11.58
N ARG A 572 -14.32 -2.11 11.77
CA ARG A 572 -14.26 -2.73 13.09
C ARG A 572 -13.16 -2.14 13.96
N THR A 573 -11.99 -1.88 13.40
CA THR A 573 -10.86 -1.31 14.14
C THR A 573 -11.07 0.16 14.49
N ILE A 574 -11.63 0.98 13.60
CA ILE A 574 -12.01 2.36 13.91
C ILE A 574 -13.10 2.40 14.99
N LEU A 575 -14.09 1.51 14.91
CA LEU A 575 -15.16 1.44 15.90
C LEU A 575 -14.61 1.07 17.29
N PHE A 576 -13.69 0.11 17.34
CA PHE A 576 -13.05 -0.35 18.57
C PHE A 576 -12.15 0.71 19.21
N ARG A 577 -11.40 1.52 18.41
CA ARG A 577 -10.55 2.60 18.90
C ARG A 577 -11.38 3.84 19.23
N GLU A 578 -11.62 4.10 20.49
CA GLU A 578 -12.43 5.21 20.98
C GLU A 578 -11.63 6.50 21.18
N GLU A 579 -10.85 6.88 20.17
CA GLU A 579 -10.11 8.14 20.10
C GLU A 579 -9.98 8.64 18.66
N THR A 580 -9.57 9.88 18.48
CA THR A 580 -9.02 10.40 17.23
C THR A 580 -7.52 10.66 17.41
N ARG A 581 -6.68 9.84 16.77
CA ARG A 581 -5.21 10.00 16.83
C ARG A 581 -4.64 10.57 15.53
N TRP A 582 -5.18 10.20 14.40
CA TRP A 582 -4.71 10.63 13.08
C TRP A 582 -5.79 11.45 12.36
N PRO A 583 -6.07 12.71 12.80
CA PRO A 583 -7.24 13.48 12.36
C PRO A 583 -7.25 13.80 10.86
N GLY A 584 -6.08 13.83 10.21
CA GLY A 584 -5.96 14.01 8.77
C GLY A 584 -6.12 12.71 7.96
N TYR A 585 -6.32 11.56 8.62
CA TYR A 585 -6.62 10.29 7.98
C TYR A 585 -8.03 9.79 8.31
N TYR A 586 -8.49 9.94 9.53
CA TYR A 586 -9.89 9.81 9.91
C TYR A 586 -10.17 10.64 11.16
N PHE A 587 -11.41 11.07 11.32
CA PHE A 587 -11.84 11.83 12.48
C PHE A 587 -13.11 11.21 13.09
N ARG A 588 -13.03 10.79 14.35
CA ARG A 588 -14.15 10.30 15.14
C ARG A 588 -14.84 11.46 15.81
N ALA A 589 -16.02 11.89 15.30
CA ALA A 589 -16.76 13.03 15.83
C ALA A 589 -17.28 12.80 17.26
N ASP A 590 -17.51 11.55 17.63
CA ASP A 590 -17.92 11.13 18.97
C ASP A 590 -16.75 11.00 19.97
N THR A 591 -15.52 10.83 19.48
CA THR A 591 -14.29 10.75 20.29
C THR A 591 -13.19 11.60 19.63
N PRO A 592 -13.32 12.94 19.62
CA PRO A 592 -12.49 13.82 18.79
C PRO A 592 -11.07 14.07 19.31
N LYS A 593 -10.74 13.57 20.50
CA LYS A 593 -9.44 13.81 21.15
C LYS A 593 -8.57 12.57 21.10
N MET A 594 -7.25 12.80 21.11
CA MET A 594 -6.26 11.77 21.35
C MET A 594 -6.24 11.40 22.85
N ASP A 595 -6.12 10.12 23.17
CA ASP A 595 -6.13 9.59 24.54
C ASP A 595 -4.97 8.59 24.73
N ASP A 596 -3.79 9.10 25.06
CA ASP A 596 -2.62 8.28 25.28
C ASP A 596 -2.77 7.31 26.47
N LYS A 597 -3.57 7.69 27.48
CA LYS A 597 -3.75 6.85 28.66
C LYS A 597 -4.43 5.52 28.33
N ASN A 598 -5.40 5.53 27.43
CA ASN A 598 -6.20 4.36 27.12
C ASN A 598 -5.86 3.76 25.74
N TRP A 599 -5.31 4.55 24.81
CA TRP A 599 -5.22 4.19 23.40
C TRP A 599 -3.83 4.33 22.77
N LEU A 600 -2.77 4.62 23.56
CA LEU A 600 -1.41 4.47 23.06
C LEU A 600 -1.05 2.98 22.99
N CYS A 601 -1.65 2.30 22.02
CA CYS A 601 -1.53 0.86 21.79
C CYS A 601 -1.74 0.53 20.31
N PHE A 602 -1.30 -0.64 19.87
CA PHE A 602 -1.76 -1.22 18.62
C PHE A 602 -3.18 -1.75 18.80
N VAL A 603 -4.02 -1.57 17.80
CA VAL A 603 -5.28 -2.30 17.67
C VAL A 603 -5.07 -3.42 16.67
N ASN A 604 -5.18 -4.65 17.15
CA ASN A 604 -5.15 -5.84 16.32
C ASN A 604 -6.56 -6.41 16.16
N CYS A 605 -6.79 -7.03 15.01
CA CYS A 605 -8.01 -7.79 14.77
C CYS A 605 -7.67 -9.15 14.17
N LYS A 606 -8.51 -10.13 14.45
CA LYS A 606 -8.40 -11.49 13.91
C LYS A 606 -9.79 -12.00 13.57
N TRP A 607 -9.94 -12.59 12.40
CA TRP A 607 -11.16 -13.29 12.03
C TRP A 607 -11.01 -14.78 12.30
N ASP A 608 -12.00 -15.35 12.99
CA ASP A 608 -12.10 -16.78 13.23
C ASP A 608 -13.03 -17.40 12.18
N PRO A 609 -12.51 -18.21 11.24
CA PRO A 609 -13.33 -18.82 10.20
C PRO A 609 -14.33 -19.86 10.72
N ALA A 610 -14.07 -20.47 11.87
CA ALA A 610 -14.95 -21.49 12.44
C ALA A 610 -16.18 -20.86 13.13
N ALA A 611 -15.99 -19.71 13.77
CA ALA A 611 -17.03 -18.98 14.48
C ALA A 611 -17.66 -17.85 13.66
N ASP A 612 -17.14 -17.53 12.48
CA ASP A 612 -17.45 -16.32 11.67
C ASP A 612 -17.48 -15.05 12.54
N LYS A 613 -16.44 -14.88 13.34
CA LYS A 613 -16.37 -13.83 14.34
C LYS A 613 -15.04 -13.09 14.27
N TRP A 614 -15.11 -11.78 14.49
CA TRP A 614 -13.94 -10.93 14.65
C TRP A 614 -13.61 -10.75 16.14
N ASP A 615 -12.36 -11.00 16.50
CA ASP A 615 -11.77 -10.64 17.77
C ASP A 615 -10.92 -9.38 17.59
N LEU A 616 -11.14 -8.39 18.45
CA LEU A 616 -10.37 -7.15 18.50
C LEU A 616 -9.61 -7.07 19.82
N MET A 617 -8.37 -6.64 19.76
CA MET A 617 -7.50 -6.64 20.94
C MET A 617 -6.53 -5.46 20.90
N LYS A 618 -6.14 -5.00 22.08
CA LYS A 618 -5.05 -4.04 22.26
C LYS A 618 -3.74 -4.81 22.45
N LYS A 619 -2.66 -4.29 21.85
CA LYS A 619 -1.28 -4.73 22.12
C LYS A 619 -0.49 -3.52 22.61
N ASP A 620 0.29 -3.68 23.64
CA ASP A 620 1.06 -2.58 24.23
C ASP A 620 2.10 -2.03 23.24
N ILE A 621 2.45 -0.76 23.37
CA ILE A 621 3.58 -0.19 22.64
C ILE A 621 4.89 -0.61 23.35
N TRP A 622 5.82 -1.08 22.58
CA TRP A 622 7.20 -1.24 23.01
C TRP A 622 8.07 -0.22 22.30
N THR A 623 8.82 0.53 23.06
CA THR A 623 9.78 1.49 22.54
C THR A 623 11.19 0.92 22.63
N MET A 624 11.96 1.14 21.58
CA MET A 624 13.33 0.65 21.52
C MET A 624 14.21 1.36 22.55
N PRO A 625 14.93 0.63 23.41
CA PRO A 625 15.82 1.25 24.40
C PRO A 625 16.88 2.15 23.74
N GLY A 626 17.05 3.38 24.24
CA GLY A 626 18.03 4.33 23.75
C GLY A 626 17.62 5.14 22.50
N VAL A 627 16.38 4.99 22.02
CA VAL A 627 15.85 5.70 20.86
C VAL A 627 14.91 6.83 21.24
#